data_e3fd9cb153eaf0c9c9cd7ff1cfed230d
#
_entry.id   e3fd9cb153eaf0c9c9cd7ff1cfed230d
#
_cell.length_a   1.000
_cell.length_b   1.000
_cell.length_c   1.000
_cell.angle_alpha   90.00
_cell.angle_beta   90.00
_cell.angle_gamma   90.00
#
_symmetry.space_group_name_H-M   'P 1'
#
loop_
_entity.id
_entity.type
_entity.pdbx_description
1 polymer ?
#
loop_
_entity_poly.entity_id
_entity_poly.type
_entity_poly.pdbx_seq_one_letter_code
_entity_poly.pdbx_strand_id
1 'polypeptide(L)'
;MAVYTKQHLHPGEDVAFAAGQGGAALEWGDDRIALAVCADFSHASHPRQAAEDGANIYAAGVLISEGGYAPDTALLQGYAAEHRMLVLMANHGGPSGGWACAGRSAIWGADGGLIAASPGVGDTLVIARRDTGGEWQGEQVAI
;
A
#
# COMPACT_ATOMS: atom_id res chain seq x y z
N MET A 1 6.44 12.91 15.82
CA MET A 1 5.73 12.96 14.51
C MET A 1 6.67 12.38 13.47
N ALA A 2 6.26 11.33 12.77
CA ALA A 2 7.03 10.77 11.66
C ALA A 2 6.74 11.57 10.38
N VAL A 3 7.76 11.80 9.56
CA VAL A 3 7.66 12.43 8.26
C VAL A 3 8.21 11.45 7.23
N TYR A 4 7.43 11.20 6.18
CA TYR A 4 7.84 10.41 5.03
C TYR A 4 7.87 11.32 3.79
N THR A 5 8.90 11.20 2.98
CA THR A 5 9.04 11.89 1.70
C THR A 5 9.14 10.88 0.58
N LYS A 6 8.28 11.00 -0.44
CA LYS A 6 8.21 10.10 -1.60
C LYS A 6 9.57 9.95 -2.27
N GLN A 7 10.05 8.71 -2.39
CA GLN A 7 11.40 8.42 -2.90
C GLN A 7 11.46 8.33 -4.43
N HIS A 8 10.40 7.81 -5.05
CA HIS A 8 10.33 7.60 -6.48
C HIS A 8 9.23 8.45 -7.09
N LEU A 9 9.59 9.32 -8.01
CA LEU A 9 8.63 10.18 -8.71
C LEU A 9 8.00 9.43 -9.89
N HIS A 10 6.70 9.66 -10.10
CA HIS A 10 6.03 9.25 -11.33
C HIS A 10 6.55 10.14 -12.48
N PRO A 11 6.64 9.61 -13.73
CA PRO A 11 7.01 10.42 -14.88
C PRO A 11 6.22 11.74 -14.98
N GLY A 12 6.93 12.86 -15.05
CA GLY A 12 6.36 14.20 -15.08
C GLY A 12 6.25 14.90 -13.72
N GLU A 13 6.35 14.21 -12.61
CA GLU A 13 6.41 14.86 -11.29
C GLU A 13 7.72 15.61 -11.05
N ASP A 14 8.80 15.19 -11.71
CA ASP A 14 10.12 15.81 -11.64
C ASP A 14 10.17 17.26 -12.16
N VAL A 15 9.15 17.68 -12.90
CA VAL A 15 8.98 19.09 -13.33
C VAL A 15 8.70 20.02 -12.13
N ALA A 16 8.01 19.51 -11.11
CA ALA A 16 7.54 20.31 -9.96
C ALA A 16 8.09 19.85 -8.61
N PHE A 17 8.57 18.62 -8.51
CA PHE A 17 8.99 18.00 -7.25
C PHE A 17 10.39 17.39 -7.36
N ALA A 18 11.09 17.34 -6.24
CA ALA A 18 12.32 16.57 -6.11
C ALA A 18 12.01 15.25 -5.37
N ALA A 19 12.72 14.18 -5.74
CA ALA A 19 12.66 12.93 -5.02
C ALA A 19 13.10 13.11 -3.57
N GLY A 20 12.35 12.52 -2.66
CA GLY A 20 12.65 12.50 -1.24
C GLY A 20 13.58 11.34 -0.87
N GLN A 21 13.77 11.15 0.42
CA GLN A 21 14.65 10.10 0.96
C GLN A 21 13.90 9.09 1.84
N GLY A 22 12.57 9.05 1.72
CA GLY A 22 11.76 8.21 2.58
C GLY A 22 11.54 8.82 3.96
N GLY A 23 11.54 7.96 4.95
CA GLY A 23 11.37 8.31 6.35
C GLY A 23 11.45 7.06 7.21
N ALA A 24 11.50 7.25 8.53
CA ALA A 24 11.47 6.14 9.46
C ALA A 24 10.14 5.38 9.39
N ALA A 25 10.20 4.07 9.55
CA ALA A 25 9.01 3.26 9.72
C ALA A 25 8.26 3.69 11.00
N LEU A 26 6.94 3.47 11.01
CA LEU A 26 6.12 3.68 12.19
C LEU A 26 6.18 2.42 13.07
N GLU A 27 6.38 2.62 14.37
CA GLU A 27 6.33 1.54 15.34
C GLU A 27 4.97 1.57 16.05
N TRP A 28 4.28 0.44 16.07
CA TRP A 28 3.00 0.30 16.76
C TRP A 28 2.89 -1.06 17.44
N GLY A 29 3.11 -1.10 18.76
CA GLY A 29 3.25 -2.37 19.48
C GLY A 29 4.44 -3.16 18.93
N ASP A 30 4.18 -4.37 18.48
CA ASP A 30 5.19 -5.25 17.86
C ASP A 30 5.28 -5.07 16.34
N ASP A 31 4.47 -4.18 15.77
CA ASP A 31 4.42 -3.97 14.33
C ASP A 31 5.31 -2.79 13.91
N ARG A 32 6.07 -3.03 12.85
CA ARG A 32 6.90 -2.03 12.16
C ARG A 32 6.35 -1.79 10.77
N ILE A 33 5.84 -0.56 10.55
CA ILE A 33 5.08 -0.20 9.35
C ILE A 33 5.94 0.67 8.45
N ALA A 34 6.31 0.17 7.29
CA ALA A 34 6.94 0.95 6.24
C ALA A 34 5.87 1.65 5.39
N LEU A 35 6.13 2.91 5.06
CA LEU A 35 5.24 3.74 4.24
C LEU A 35 5.72 3.76 2.80
N ALA A 36 4.77 3.83 1.86
CA ALA A 36 5.03 4.04 0.44
C ALA A 36 4.02 5.04 -0.15
N VAL A 37 4.47 5.90 -1.04
CA VAL A 37 3.62 6.87 -1.72
C VAL A 37 3.65 6.61 -3.23
N CYS A 38 2.53 6.10 -3.74
CA CYS A 38 2.28 5.88 -5.16
C CYS A 38 3.46 5.17 -5.86
N ALA A 39 4.19 5.85 -6.75
CA ALA A 39 5.29 5.28 -7.53
C ALA A 39 6.40 4.56 -6.73
N ASP A 40 6.46 4.73 -5.41
CA ASP A 40 7.42 4.00 -4.59
C ASP A 40 7.26 2.48 -4.72
N PHE A 41 6.02 1.97 -4.74
CA PHE A 41 5.77 0.54 -4.86
C PHE A 41 6.14 -0.04 -6.24
N SER A 42 6.20 0.79 -7.29
CA SER A 42 6.57 0.35 -8.64
C SER A 42 8.05 -0.04 -8.75
N HIS A 43 8.84 0.26 -7.74
CA HIS A 43 10.27 -0.07 -7.65
C HIS A 43 10.49 -1.20 -6.64
N ALA A 44 10.80 -2.40 -7.12
CA ALA A 44 10.96 -3.59 -6.27
C ALA A 44 12.02 -3.44 -5.16
N SER A 45 12.96 -2.52 -5.33
CA SER A 45 13.94 -2.17 -4.29
C SER A 45 13.30 -1.54 -3.05
N HIS A 46 12.17 -0.85 -3.20
CA HIS A 46 11.51 -0.14 -2.11
C HIS A 46 10.89 -1.10 -1.07
N PRO A 47 10.00 -2.06 -1.42
CA PRO A 47 9.48 -3.02 -0.44
C PRO A 47 10.56 -3.99 0.06
N ARG A 48 11.57 -4.33 -0.76
CA ARG A 48 12.72 -5.12 -0.32
C ARG A 48 13.48 -4.42 0.79
N GLN A 49 13.84 -3.14 0.62
CA GLN A 49 14.52 -2.37 1.66
C GLN A 49 13.69 -2.27 2.92
N ALA A 50 12.37 -2.05 2.79
CA ALA A 50 11.46 -2.04 3.94
C ALA A 50 11.53 -3.36 4.74
N ALA A 51 11.54 -4.50 4.04
CA ALA A 51 11.67 -5.82 4.69
C ALA A 51 13.05 -6.03 5.34
N GLU A 52 14.12 -5.64 4.65
CA GLU A 52 15.49 -5.68 5.19
C GLU A 52 15.65 -4.82 6.45
N ASP A 53 14.94 -3.70 6.52
CA ASP A 53 14.88 -2.81 7.69
C ASP A 53 13.93 -3.33 8.79
N GLY A 54 13.35 -4.52 8.61
CA GLY A 54 12.54 -5.21 9.60
C GLY A 54 11.06 -4.84 9.60
N ALA A 55 10.53 -4.20 8.55
CA ALA A 55 9.11 -3.97 8.44
C ALA A 55 8.35 -5.30 8.29
N ASN A 56 7.25 -5.44 9.01
CA ASN A 56 6.29 -6.55 8.86
C ASN A 56 4.96 -6.09 8.27
N ILE A 57 4.81 -4.77 8.09
CA ILE A 57 3.68 -4.15 7.39
C ILE A 57 4.21 -3.15 6.36
N TYR A 58 3.68 -3.22 5.15
CA TYR A 58 3.96 -2.27 4.06
C TYR A 58 2.68 -1.55 3.69
N ALA A 59 2.61 -0.24 3.94
CA ALA A 59 1.41 0.57 3.75
C ALA A 59 1.60 1.56 2.60
N ALA A 60 0.89 1.34 1.50
CA ALA A 60 0.96 2.11 0.28
C ALA A 60 -0.30 2.97 0.06
N GLY A 61 -0.13 4.29 0.03
CA GLY A 61 -1.15 5.22 -0.44
C GLY A 61 -0.95 5.49 -1.93
N VAL A 62 -1.95 5.17 -2.77
CA VAL A 62 -1.77 5.13 -4.23
C VAL A 62 -2.93 5.76 -4.99
N LEU A 63 -2.66 6.14 -6.24
CA LEU A 63 -3.64 6.47 -7.26
C LEU A 63 -3.44 5.52 -8.43
N ILE A 64 -4.18 4.43 -8.43
CA ILE A 64 -4.17 3.42 -9.48
C ILE A 64 -5.45 3.52 -10.30
N SER A 65 -5.29 3.68 -11.60
CA SER A 65 -6.40 3.73 -12.55
C SER A 65 -6.98 2.35 -12.83
N GLU A 66 -8.16 2.31 -13.46
CA GLU A 66 -8.76 1.04 -13.90
C GLU A 66 -7.81 0.21 -14.78
N GLY A 67 -7.12 0.86 -15.72
CA GLY A 67 -6.20 0.17 -16.63
C GLY A 67 -4.93 -0.36 -15.95
N GLY A 68 -4.48 0.29 -14.89
CA GLY A 68 -3.30 -0.10 -14.11
C GLY A 68 -3.59 -1.09 -12.99
N TYR A 69 -4.87 -1.31 -12.65
CA TYR A 69 -5.22 -2.02 -11.43
C TYR A 69 -4.67 -3.45 -11.36
N ALA A 70 -4.88 -4.24 -12.40
CA ALA A 70 -4.46 -5.64 -12.38
C ALA A 70 -2.94 -5.84 -12.28
N PRO A 71 -2.09 -5.18 -13.10
CA PRO A 71 -0.64 -5.31 -12.95
C PRO A 71 -0.11 -4.74 -11.63
N ASP A 72 -0.63 -3.60 -11.18
CA ASP A 72 -0.13 -2.94 -9.95
C ASP A 72 -0.49 -3.72 -8.69
N THR A 73 -1.71 -4.26 -8.62
CA THR A 73 -2.11 -5.11 -7.49
C THR A 73 -1.38 -6.44 -7.48
N ALA A 74 -1.04 -7.00 -8.66
CA ALA A 74 -0.21 -8.19 -8.74
C ALA A 74 1.20 -7.95 -8.16
N LEU A 75 1.79 -6.77 -8.36
CA LEU A 75 3.06 -6.40 -7.72
C LEU A 75 2.91 -6.35 -6.19
N LEU A 76 1.92 -5.63 -5.68
CA LEU A 76 1.69 -5.49 -4.24
C LEU A 76 1.41 -6.82 -3.55
N GLN A 77 0.59 -7.67 -4.18
CA GLN A 77 0.34 -9.04 -3.72
C GLN A 77 1.62 -9.88 -3.73
N GLY A 78 2.42 -9.74 -4.79
CA GLY A 78 3.72 -10.42 -4.91
C GLY A 78 4.67 -10.03 -3.79
N TYR A 79 4.75 -8.75 -3.44
CA TYR A 79 5.58 -8.26 -2.33
C TYR A 79 5.14 -8.81 -0.98
N ALA A 80 3.82 -8.97 -0.76
CA ALA A 80 3.32 -9.58 0.46
C ALA A 80 3.88 -11.00 0.65
N ALA A 81 3.82 -11.83 -0.40
CA ALA A 81 4.32 -13.20 -0.36
C ALA A 81 5.87 -13.26 -0.32
N GLU A 82 6.54 -12.47 -1.16
CA GLU A 82 8.01 -12.50 -1.29
C GLU A 82 8.72 -12.05 -0.01
N HIS A 83 8.22 -10.96 0.59
CA HIS A 83 8.85 -10.35 1.75
C HIS A 83 8.16 -10.72 3.08
N ARG A 84 7.11 -11.53 3.03
CA ARG A 84 6.33 -11.96 4.20
C ARG A 84 5.81 -10.80 5.05
N MET A 85 5.36 -9.75 4.38
CA MET A 85 4.75 -8.58 5.01
C MET A 85 3.24 -8.57 4.80
N LEU A 86 2.48 -8.04 5.77
CA LEU A 86 1.13 -7.58 5.50
C LEU A 86 1.22 -6.37 4.58
N VAL A 87 0.54 -6.39 3.44
CA VAL A 87 0.53 -5.27 2.49
C VAL A 87 -0.84 -4.61 2.49
N LEU A 88 -0.85 -3.31 2.76
CA LEU A 88 -2.02 -2.45 2.75
C LEU A 88 -1.94 -1.54 1.52
N MET A 89 -2.99 -1.51 0.71
CA MET A 89 -3.14 -0.57 -0.39
C MET A 89 -4.37 0.30 -0.16
N ALA A 90 -4.17 1.58 0.09
CA ALA A 90 -5.21 2.59 0.06
C ALA A 90 -5.22 3.27 -1.31
N ASN A 91 -6.17 2.89 -2.18
CA ASN A 91 -6.31 3.47 -3.50
C ASN A 91 -7.36 4.58 -3.51
N HIS A 92 -7.14 5.61 -4.33
CA HIS A 92 -8.07 6.72 -4.48
C HIS A 92 -9.46 6.24 -4.94
N GLY A 93 -10.49 6.63 -4.21
CA GLY A 93 -11.86 6.13 -4.36
C GLY A 93 -12.73 6.86 -5.38
N GLY A 94 -12.19 7.79 -6.16
CA GLY A 94 -12.93 8.58 -7.13
C GLY A 94 -12.06 9.17 -8.24
N PRO A 95 -12.64 9.92 -9.17
CA PRO A 95 -11.89 10.59 -10.23
C PRO A 95 -10.91 11.62 -9.65
N SER A 96 -9.69 11.67 -10.16
CA SER A 96 -8.69 12.64 -9.74
C SER A 96 -7.73 12.96 -10.89
N GLY A 97 -7.41 14.24 -11.09
CA GLY A 97 -6.44 14.69 -12.09
C GLY A 97 -6.73 14.23 -13.53
N GLY A 98 -8.00 13.99 -13.88
CA GLY A 98 -8.39 13.45 -15.18
C GLY A 98 -8.32 11.92 -15.28
N TRP A 99 -7.96 11.21 -14.22
CA TRP A 99 -7.88 9.76 -14.17
C TRP A 99 -9.16 9.15 -13.59
N ALA A 100 -9.62 8.07 -14.20
CA ALA A 100 -10.63 7.19 -13.60
C ALA A 100 -9.91 6.21 -12.66
N CYS A 101 -9.96 6.50 -11.37
CA CYS A 101 -9.32 5.66 -10.35
C CYS A 101 -10.15 4.40 -10.09
N ALA A 102 -9.48 3.29 -9.84
CA ALA A 102 -10.13 1.99 -9.67
C ALA A 102 -10.84 1.84 -8.31
N GLY A 103 -10.52 2.66 -7.32
CA GLY A 103 -10.89 2.35 -5.94
C GLY A 103 -10.30 1.02 -5.53
N ARG A 104 -11.14 0.10 -5.05
CA ARG A 104 -10.74 -1.29 -4.73
C ARG A 104 -9.50 -1.39 -3.86
N SER A 105 -9.43 -0.53 -2.79
CA SER A 105 -8.40 -0.66 -1.76
C SER A 105 -8.37 -2.09 -1.22
N ALA A 106 -7.20 -2.62 -0.90
CA ALA A 106 -7.06 -4.03 -0.54
C ALA A 106 -5.96 -4.27 0.50
N ILE A 107 -6.06 -5.40 1.17
CA ILE A 107 -5.09 -5.89 2.15
C ILE A 107 -4.75 -7.34 1.82
N TRP A 108 -3.45 -7.64 1.72
CA TRP A 108 -2.93 -8.99 1.50
C TRP A 108 -2.09 -9.43 2.70
N GLY A 109 -2.26 -10.69 3.09
CA GLY A 109 -1.47 -11.33 4.14
C GLY A 109 -0.06 -11.66 3.68
N ALA A 110 0.79 -12.03 4.63
CA ALA A 110 2.20 -12.38 4.40
C ALA A 110 2.43 -13.62 3.51
N ASP A 111 1.39 -14.33 3.15
CA ASP A 111 1.35 -15.43 2.19
C ASP A 111 0.89 -14.99 0.78
N GLY A 112 0.54 -13.70 0.61
CA GLY A 112 -0.06 -13.14 -0.60
C GLY A 112 -1.57 -13.38 -0.70
N GLY A 113 -2.20 -14.01 0.29
CA GLY A 113 -3.64 -14.20 0.32
C GLY A 113 -4.40 -12.90 0.53
N LEU A 114 -5.51 -12.70 -0.20
CA LEU A 114 -6.35 -11.52 -0.01
C LEU A 114 -7.11 -11.65 1.32
N ILE A 115 -6.94 -10.65 2.20
CA ILE A 115 -7.65 -10.58 3.49
C ILE A 115 -8.96 -9.81 3.34
N ALA A 116 -8.90 -8.63 2.71
CA ALA A 116 -10.07 -7.80 2.47
C ALA A 116 -9.84 -6.86 1.29
N ALA A 117 -10.93 -6.46 0.62
CA ALA A 117 -10.89 -5.43 -0.42
C ALA A 117 -12.20 -4.67 -0.46
N SER A 118 -12.15 -3.39 -0.88
CA SER A 118 -13.37 -2.65 -1.22
C SER A 118 -13.88 -3.04 -2.61
N PRO A 119 -15.19 -2.95 -2.85
CA PRO A 119 -15.79 -3.47 -4.09
C PRO A 119 -15.53 -2.59 -5.32
N GLY A 120 -15.16 -1.33 -5.12
CA GLY A 120 -15.00 -0.37 -6.22
C GLY A 120 -14.65 1.02 -5.74
N VAL A 121 -15.16 2.01 -6.47
CA VAL A 121 -15.04 3.42 -6.11
C VAL A 121 -16.01 3.78 -4.97
N GLY A 122 -15.78 4.92 -4.33
CA GLY A 122 -16.56 5.42 -3.20
C GLY A 122 -15.79 5.35 -1.88
N ASP A 123 -16.41 5.89 -0.86
CA ASP A 123 -15.80 5.99 0.46
C ASP A 123 -16.00 4.67 1.23
N THR A 124 -14.90 3.98 1.49
CA THR A 124 -14.90 2.66 2.13
C THR A 124 -13.69 2.51 3.04
N LEU A 125 -13.92 1.98 4.22
CA LEU A 125 -12.85 1.47 5.08
C LEU A 125 -12.62 -0.01 4.78
N VAL A 126 -11.36 -0.38 4.54
CA VAL A 126 -10.92 -1.77 4.47
C VAL A 126 -10.09 -2.04 5.72
N ILE A 127 -10.52 -3.02 6.49
CA ILE A 127 -9.99 -3.26 7.83
C ILE A 127 -9.46 -4.69 7.91
N ALA A 128 -8.28 -4.85 8.48
CA ALA A 128 -7.79 -6.15 8.92
C ALA A 128 -7.56 -6.12 10.43
N ARG A 129 -8.07 -7.11 11.14
CA ARG A 129 -7.87 -7.29 12.57
C ARG A 129 -7.12 -8.59 12.81
N ARG A 130 -6.12 -8.53 13.68
CA ARG A 130 -5.41 -9.73 14.14
C ARG A 130 -6.10 -10.27 15.38
N ASP A 131 -6.51 -11.52 15.34
CA ASP A 131 -7.10 -12.18 16.48
C ASP A 131 -6.03 -12.61 17.51
N THR A 132 -6.45 -13.19 18.62
CA THR A 132 -5.54 -13.65 19.68
C THR A 132 -4.66 -14.84 19.27
N GLY A 133 -5.00 -15.54 18.19
CA GLY A 133 -4.20 -16.60 17.57
C GLY A 133 -3.18 -16.09 16.56
N GLY A 134 -3.21 -14.78 16.25
CA GLY A 134 -2.33 -14.15 15.27
C GLY A 134 -2.87 -14.18 13.82
N GLU A 135 -4.06 -14.72 13.60
CA GLU A 135 -4.69 -14.79 12.28
C GLU A 135 -5.37 -13.46 11.91
N TRP A 136 -5.23 -13.06 10.66
CA TRP A 136 -5.85 -11.86 10.14
C TRP A 136 -7.27 -12.13 9.62
N GLN A 137 -8.20 -11.33 10.08
CA GLN A 137 -9.60 -11.32 9.61
C GLN A 137 -9.90 -9.96 8.99
N GLY A 138 -10.51 -9.99 7.80
CA GLY A 138 -10.78 -8.80 7.00
C GLY A 138 -12.25 -8.45 6.93
N GLU A 139 -12.55 -7.17 6.91
CA GLU A 139 -13.88 -6.63 6.66
C GLU A 139 -13.79 -5.34 5.83
N GLN A 140 -14.89 -4.96 5.22
CA GLN A 140 -15.04 -3.68 4.55
C GLN A 140 -16.31 -3.00 5.04
N VAL A 141 -16.24 -1.67 5.22
CA VAL A 141 -17.37 -0.85 5.71
C VAL A 141 -17.51 0.37 4.82
N ALA A 142 -18.68 0.56 4.21
CA ALA A 142 -19.00 1.79 3.52
C ALA A 142 -19.18 2.93 4.53
N ILE A 143 -18.68 4.13 4.20
CA ILE A 143 -18.76 5.34 5.04
C ILE A 143 -19.43 6.50 4.29
#